data_3214662ac756ee80f0a7bc4dacb8aaaa
#
_entry.id   3214662ac756ee80f0a7bc4dacb8aaaa
#
_cell.length_a   1.000
_cell.length_b   1.000
_cell.length_c   1.000
_cell.angle_alpha   90.00
_cell.angle_beta   90.00
_cell.angle_gamma   90.00
#
_symmetry.space_group_name_H-M   'P 1'
#
loop_
_entity.id
_entity.type
_entity.pdbx_description
1 polymer ?
#
loop_
_entity_poly.entity_id
_entity_poly.type
_entity_poly.pdbx_seq_one_letter_code
_entity_poly.pdbx_strand_id
1 'polypeptide(L)'
;MKNIRLLLTIFSLVLLFGCSEKDVNETQIASTNTEVLTPAEARDIAKEAYIFGYPFVANYRVFINRLIEKDPLMQGADFNQFAHVRELFPPQTADTTQRDTIFSLGILDLRREPVVISVPDVPKGEVYLLQMGDTSTETLPYISTRTTNNKAGNYVIVGPEFRGYLAADKFDGVITARGQLIVMLGRTVVTDVDDLTTPRTIQNGMKMQAMSQFMGTPPPAKPEALKTMPWDDKKAQGIGAFDYINMALAWHPAAMSELAAMARFSRIGVVPGQAFSTNGLSGDVIAAIKQGIAEAEQEITAIIEQPAKTVNHWLWDKSDISRFGSDYLMRAGMAQKNIYPNAPDHAMYGQASRYPDGQVLTGEEGSQLRFEAGQLPPANWFWSLTLYDSETTAMYPNDTQRYNIGSKTKGLTMADDGSLTIFIQHQEPTEKAKRSNWLPAPKGQIYMVLRLYGAKPEVMDGSWTPPPVTKIK
;
A
#
# COMPACT_ATOMS: atom_id res chain seq x y z
N MET A 1 22.16 16.23 -71.78
CA MET A 1 21.54 17.33 -72.56
C MET A 1 20.80 18.23 -71.58
N LYS A 2 21.21 19.50 -71.64
CA LYS A 2 20.56 20.73 -71.25
C LYS A 2 20.10 20.98 -69.81
N ASN A 3 20.94 21.83 -69.20
CA ASN A 3 20.67 22.73 -68.07
C ASN A 3 19.44 23.60 -68.22
N ILE A 4 18.75 23.92 -67.09
CA ILE A 4 18.11 25.23 -66.93
C ILE A 4 18.30 25.64 -65.45
N ARG A 5 19.09 26.69 -65.23
CA ARG A 5 19.15 27.48 -64.02
C ARG A 5 18.08 28.55 -64.04
N LEU A 6 17.35 28.72 -63.00
CA LEU A 6 16.45 29.88 -62.82
C LEU A 6 16.93 30.70 -61.63
N LEU A 7 17.43 31.92 -61.94
CA LEU A 7 17.77 32.97 -61.00
C LEU A 7 16.44 33.68 -60.57
N LEU A 8 16.23 33.86 -59.29
CA LEU A 8 15.20 34.79 -58.77
C LEU A 8 15.93 35.90 -58.02
N THR A 9 15.78 37.11 -58.57
CA THR A 9 16.28 38.39 -58.09
C THR A 9 15.43 38.90 -56.97
N ILE A 10 16.03 39.21 -55.79
CA ILE A 10 15.36 39.82 -54.66
C ILE A 10 15.38 41.34 -54.84
N PHE A 11 14.21 41.97 -54.87
CA PHE A 11 14.02 43.41 -54.85
C PHE A 11 13.86 43.87 -53.39
N SER A 12 14.86 44.60 -52.88
CA SER A 12 14.77 45.22 -51.55
C SER A 12 14.10 46.58 -51.68
N LEU A 13 12.93 46.73 -51.03
CA LEU A 13 12.25 48.02 -50.90
C LEU A 13 12.52 48.53 -49.46
N VAL A 14 13.34 49.58 -49.36
CA VAL A 14 13.55 50.33 -48.14
C VAL A 14 12.49 51.36 -48.00
N LEU A 15 11.62 51.26 -47.04
CA LEU A 15 10.69 52.28 -46.59
C LEU A 15 11.18 52.91 -45.30
N LEU A 16 11.69 54.12 -45.40
CA LEU A 16 11.97 55.01 -44.27
C LEU A 16 10.68 55.54 -43.69
N PHE A 17 10.32 55.17 -42.50
CA PHE A 17 9.33 55.86 -41.68
C PHE A 17 10.00 56.46 -40.46
N GLY A 18 9.82 57.79 -40.34
CA GLY A 18 10.41 58.59 -39.27
C GLY A 18 9.81 58.25 -37.90
N CYS A 19 10.65 58.16 -36.91
CA CYS A 19 10.28 58.09 -35.51
C CYS A 19 9.72 59.43 -35.05
N SER A 20 8.46 59.39 -34.60
CA SER A 20 7.88 60.38 -33.69
C SER A 20 7.96 59.75 -32.29
N GLU A 21 8.77 60.31 -31.41
CA GLU A 21 8.73 60.01 -29.97
C GLU A 21 7.33 60.41 -29.45
N LYS A 22 6.53 59.37 -29.13
CA LYS A 22 5.40 59.50 -28.22
C LYS A 22 5.77 58.78 -26.95
N ASP A 23 5.70 59.52 -25.86
CA ASP A 23 5.81 59.03 -24.49
C ASP A 23 5.08 57.70 -24.33
N VAL A 24 5.87 56.61 -24.07
CA VAL A 24 5.30 55.34 -23.63
C VAL A 24 4.94 55.57 -22.17
N ASN A 25 3.68 55.83 -21.91
CA ASN A 25 3.09 55.69 -20.61
C ASN A 25 3.49 54.30 -20.05
N GLU A 26 4.12 54.30 -18.91
CA GLU A 26 4.30 53.12 -18.07
C GLU A 26 2.93 52.45 -17.94
N THR A 27 2.74 51.40 -18.71
CA THR A 27 1.61 50.50 -18.48
C THR A 27 1.85 49.92 -17.10
N GLN A 28 1.09 50.39 -16.13
CA GLN A 28 0.96 49.77 -14.81
C GLN A 28 0.80 48.29 -15.06
N ILE A 29 1.87 47.53 -14.68
CA ILE A 29 1.76 46.10 -14.47
C ILE A 29 0.66 45.96 -13.46
N ALA A 30 -0.48 45.43 -13.90
CA ALA A 30 -1.61 45.16 -13.05
C ALA A 30 -1.08 44.49 -11.77
N SER A 31 -1.25 45.19 -10.66
CA SER A 31 -1.02 44.58 -9.36
C SER A 31 -1.81 43.28 -9.37
N THR A 32 -1.11 42.15 -9.29
CA THR A 32 -1.76 40.88 -9.01
C THR A 32 -2.56 41.10 -7.73
N ASN A 33 -3.87 41.25 -7.88
CA ASN A 33 -4.79 41.19 -6.77
C ASN A 33 -4.53 39.83 -6.11
N THR A 34 -3.72 39.83 -5.09
CA THR A 34 -3.59 38.68 -4.19
C THR A 34 -4.92 38.67 -3.46
N GLU A 35 -5.87 37.92 -4.01
CA GLU A 35 -7.20 37.76 -3.45
C GLU A 35 -7.03 37.34 -1.98
N VAL A 36 -7.53 38.19 -1.08
CA VAL A 36 -7.34 37.99 0.37
C VAL A 36 -7.99 36.68 0.76
N LEU A 37 -7.23 35.77 1.32
CA LEU A 37 -7.72 34.48 1.78
C LEU A 37 -8.79 34.65 2.85
N THR A 38 -10.02 34.29 2.52
CA THR A 38 -11.14 34.32 3.46
C THR A 38 -11.11 33.12 4.43
N PRO A 39 -11.68 33.23 5.64
CA PRO A 39 -11.78 32.10 6.56
C PRO A 39 -12.49 30.89 5.95
N ALA A 40 -13.55 31.09 5.17
CA ALA A 40 -14.27 30.00 4.51
C ALA A 40 -13.39 29.26 3.50
N GLU A 41 -12.69 29.98 2.62
CA GLU A 41 -11.73 29.37 1.68
C GLU A 41 -10.60 28.65 2.41
N ALA A 42 -10.06 29.25 3.48
CA ALA A 42 -8.99 28.66 4.27
C ALA A 42 -9.42 27.32 4.90
N ARG A 43 -10.65 27.24 5.39
CA ARG A 43 -11.24 26.01 5.93
C ARG A 43 -11.32 24.92 4.87
N ASP A 44 -11.90 25.25 3.71
CA ASP A 44 -12.11 24.30 2.64
C ASP A 44 -10.78 23.80 2.04
N ILE A 45 -9.82 24.71 1.84
CA ILE A 45 -8.46 24.36 1.40
C ILE A 45 -7.75 23.48 2.45
N ALA A 46 -7.86 23.80 3.73
CA ALA A 46 -7.22 23.02 4.79
C ALA A 46 -7.78 21.61 4.89
N LYS A 47 -9.11 21.46 4.75
CA LYS A 47 -9.76 20.15 4.70
C LYS A 47 -9.23 19.32 3.53
N GLU A 48 -9.23 19.89 2.32
CA GLU A 48 -8.75 19.21 1.11
C GLU A 48 -7.24 18.85 1.23
N ALA A 49 -6.42 19.79 1.70
CA ALA A 49 -4.98 19.59 1.87
C ALA A 49 -4.65 18.50 2.92
N TYR A 50 -5.43 18.42 4.00
CA TYR A 50 -5.24 17.41 5.03
C TYR A 50 -5.63 16.02 4.52
N ILE A 51 -6.79 15.87 3.85
CA ILE A 51 -7.21 14.60 3.23
C ILE A 51 -6.15 14.14 2.21
N PHE A 52 -5.70 15.04 1.33
CA PHE A 52 -4.65 14.74 0.36
C PHE A 52 -3.35 14.31 1.02
N GLY A 53 -2.96 15.00 2.10
CA GLY A 53 -1.67 14.87 2.78
C GLY A 53 -1.61 13.75 3.82
N TYR A 54 -2.72 13.29 4.37
CA TYR A 54 -2.76 12.31 5.44
C TYR A 54 -1.97 11.02 5.16
N PRO A 55 -2.04 10.42 3.95
CA PRO A 55 -1.26 9.24 3.63
C PRO A 55 0.24 9.42 3.79
N PHE A 56 0.78 10.61 3.51
CA PHE A 56 2.20 10.90 3.68
C PHE A 56 2.62 10.88 5.15
N VAL A 57 1.76 11.42 6.04
CA VAL A 57 1.97 11.37 7.51
C VAL A 57 1.99 9.94 8.00
N ALA A 58 1.00 9.13 7.56
CA ALA A 58 0.89 7.73 7.93
C ALA A 58 2.09 6.91 7.45
N ASN A 59 2.53 7.11 6.20
CA ASN A 59 3.71 6.43 5.64
C ASN A 59 5.00 6.82 6.36
N TYR A 60 5.15 8.09 6.70
CA TYR A 60 6.29 8.55 7.48
C TYR A 60 6.35 7.84 8.82
N ARG A 61 5.25 7.83 9.57
CA ARG A 61 5.15 7.16 10.87
C ARG A 61 5.48 5.66 10.79
N VAL A 62 4.83 4.94 9.89
CA VAL A 62 4.83 3.47 9.89
C VAL A 62 6.11 2.89 9.29
N PHE A 63 6.72 3.56 8.31
CA PHE A 63 7.84 2.99 7.56
C PHE A 63 9.10 3.86 7.63
N ILE A 64 9.03 5.11 7.18
CA ILE A 64 10.24 5.94 7.00
C ILE A 64 10.90 6.21 8.36
N ASN A 65 10.13 6.63 9.35
CA ASN A 65 10.65 6.90 10.68
C ASN A 65 11.26 5.64 11.33
N ARG A 66 10.63 4.48 11.17
CA ARG A 66 11.16 3.21 11.69
C ARG A 66 12.52 2.86 11.09
N LEU A 67 12.72 3.10 9.80
CA LEU A 67 14.02 2.91 9.18
C LEU A 67 15.06 3.88 9.77
N ILE A 68 14.70 5.14 9.94
CA ILE A 68 15.58 6.19 10.49
C ILE A 68 15.95 5.91 11.94
N GLU A 69 14.99 5.50 12.77
CA GLU A 69 15.18 5.16 14.18
C GLU A 69 15.78 3.78 14.41
N LYS A 70 16.08 3.04 13.32
CA LYS A 70 16.64 1.68 13.39
C LYS A 70 15.75 0.71 14.20
N ASP A 71 14.44 0.78 13.97
CA ASP A 71 13.46 -0.14 14.59
C ASP A 71 13.92 -1.61 14.37
N PRO A 72 13.81 -2.47 15.40
CA PRO A 72 14.22 -3.88 15.30
C PRO A 72 13.57 -4.64 14.15
N LEU A 73 12.35 -4.26 13.73
CA LEU A 73 11.68 -4.86 12.57
C LEU A 73 12.46 -4.64 11.26
N MET A 74 13.20 -3.53 11.16
CA MET A 74 14.07 -3.23 10.03
C MET A 74 15.43 -3.94 10.08
N GLN A 75 15.74 -4.66 11.16
CA GLN A 75 16.92 -5.50 11.33
C GLN A 75 18.25 -4.81 10.96
N GLY A 76 18.34 -3.51 11.21
CA GLY A 76 19.51 -2.71 10.89
C GLY A 76 19.70 -2.37 9.40
N ALA A 77 18.73 -2.69 8.53
CA ALA A 77 18.77 -2.31 7.13
C ALA A 77 18.83 -0.79 6.97
N ASP A 78 19.49 -0.35 5.90
CA ASP A 78 19.45 1.02 5.41
C ASP A 78 18.54 1.13 4.17
N PHE A 79 18.42 2.33 3.62
CA PHE A 79 17.78 2.52 2.31
C PHE A 79 18.40 1.60 1.26
N ASN A 80 17.58 1.09 0.35
CA ASN A 80 17.99 0.19 -0.72
C ASN A 80 18.56 -1.15 -0.22
N GLN A 81 18.08 -1.62 0.93
CA GLN A 81 18.41 -2.92 1.49
C GLN A 81 17.14 -3.64 1.96
N PHE A 82 17.15 -4.97 1.86
CA PHE A 82 16.10 -5.80 2.45
C PHE A 82 16.35 -6.05 3.94
N ALA A 83 15.32 -5.87 4.75
CA ALA A 83 15.19 -6.44 6.08
C ALA A 83 14.33 -7.71 5.96
N HIS A 84 14.94 -8.87 6.07
CA HIS A 84 14.21 -10.14 5.98
C HIS A 84 13.78 -10.63 7.35
N VAL A 85 12.48 -10.59 7.65
CA VAL A 85 11.89 -11.25 8.80
C VAL A 85 11.90 -12.75 8.52
N ARG A 86 12.72 -13.50 9.24
CA ARG A 86 13.03 -14.90 8.96
C ARG A 86 12.11 -15.89 9.67
N GLU A 87 11.33 -15.41 10.63
CA GLU A 87 10.47 -16.21 11.48
C GLU A 87 9.01 -15.85 11.25
N LEU A 88 8.14 -16.77 11.59
CA LEU A 88 6.70 -16.52 11.66
C LEU A 88 6.39 -15.71 12.91
N PHE A 89 5.39 -14.85 12.84
CA PHE A 89 4.92 -14.12 14.02
C PHE A 89 4.47 -15.09 15.11
N PRO A 90 4.83 -14.82 16.38
CA PRO A 90 4.27 -15.52 17.53
C PRO A 90 2.73 -15.40 17.52
N PRO A 91 1.98 -16.45 17.90
CA PRO A 91 0.53 -16.43 17.85
C PRO A 91 -0.10 -15.33 18.72
N GLN A 92 0.53 -14.96 19.84
CA GLN A 92 0.08 -13.89 20.73
C GLN A 92 0.35 -12.47 20.21
N THR A 93 0.95 -12.32 19.04
CA THR A 93 1.13 -10.99 18.42
C THR A 93 -0.22 -10.44 17.99
N ALA A 94 -0.58 -9.26 18.48
CA ALA A 94 -1.80 -8.54 18.13
C ALA A 94 -1.80 -8.07 16.66
N ASP A 95 -2.81 -7.31 16.28
CA ASP A 95 -2.98 -6.68 14.96
C ASP A 95 -3.22 -7.67 13.81
N THR A 96 -3.95 -8.76 14.09
CA THR A 96 -4.40 -9.71 13.05
C THR A 96 -3.24 -10.28 12.23
N THR A 97 -2.10 -10.53 12.87
CA THR A 97 -0.93 -11.15 12.24
C THR A 97 -1.28 -12.53 11.68
N GLN A 98 -0.44 -13.06 10.80
CA GLN A 98 -0.67 -14.35 10.14
C GLN A 98 0.61 -15.18 10.08
N ARG A 99 0.46 -16.49 9.85
CA ARG A 99 1.56 -17.46 9.74
C ARG A 99 1.65 -18.11 8.36
N ASP A 100 1.00 -17.51 7.36
CA ASP A 100 1.03 -18.00 5.97
C ASP A 100 2.30 -17.54 5.23
N THR A 101 2.97 -16.47 5.71
CA THR A 101 4.13 -15.89 5.03
C THR A 101 5.18 -15.39 6.02
N ILE A 102 6.44 -15.37 5.59
CA ILE A 102 7.50 -14.56 6.18
C ILE A 102 7.70 -13.30 5.34
N PHE A 103 8.24 -12.23 5.93
CA PHE A 103 8.26 -10.91 5.32
C PHE A 103 9.66 -10.47 4.88
N SER A 104 9.70 -9.64 3.83
CA SER A 104 10.89 -8.93 3.38
C SER A 104 10.53 -7.46 3.26
N LEU A 105 11.07 -6.64 4.13
CA LEU A 105 10.80 -5.21 4.20
C LEU A 105 11.93 -4.42 3.54
N GLY A 106 11.65 -3.23 3.05
CA GLY A 106 12.67 -2.33 2.55
C GLY A 106 12.08 -0.98 2.15
N ILE A 107 12.94 0.00 2.07
CA ILE A 107 12.58 1.33 1.56
C ILE A 107 13.59 1.68 0.48
N LEU A 108 13.08 1.90 -0.75
CA LEU A 108 13.89 2.33 -1.87
C LEU A 108 14.02 3.86 -1.82
N ASP A 109 15.25 4.35 -1.91
CA ASP A 109 15.56 5.75 -2.14
C ASP A 109 16.03 5.92 -3.60
N LEU A 110 15.15 6.49 -4.43
CA LEU A 110 15.35 6.69 -5.87
C LEU A 110 15.92 8.06 -6.22
N ARG A 111 16.25 8.89 -5.22
CA ARG A 111 16.74 10.27 -5.44
C ARG A 111 18.08 10.31 -6.13
N ARG A 112 18.91 9.30 -5.93
CA ARG A 112 20.25 9.24 -6.53
C ARG A 112 20.23 8.59 -7.90
N GLU A 113 19.60 7.44 -8.00
CA GLU A 113 19.58 6.58 -9.16
C GLU A 113 18.49 5.53 -9.03
N PRO A 114 18.09 4.85 -10.10
CA PRO A 114 17.18 3.71 -10.03
C PRO A 114 17.72 2.59 -9.14
N VAL A 115 16.80 1.80 -8.60
CA VAL A 115 17.10 0.61 -7.80
C VAL A 115 16.69 -0.63 -8.57
N VAL A 116 17.57 -1.63 -8.58
CA VAL A 116 17.30 -2.93 -9.21
C VAL A 116 16.91 -3.93 -8.14
N ILE A 117 15.75 -4.55 -8.34
CA ILE A 117 15.28 -5.68 -7.56
C ILE A 117 15.54 -6.94 -8.38
N SER A 118 16.42 -7.81 -7.89
CA SER A 118 16.65 -9.13 -8.47
C SER A 118 15.90 -10.18 -7.67
N VAL A 119 15.22 -11.08 -8.35
CA VAL A 119 14.53 -12.23 -7.76
C VAL A 119 15.11 -13.53 -8.30
N PRO A 120 15.18 -14.61 -7.50
CA PRO A 120 15.70 -15.90 -7.94
C PRO A 120 14.64 -16.70 -8.74
N ASP A 121 15.07 -17.81 -9.35
CA ASP A 121 14.14 -18.87 -9.73
C ASP A 121 13.45 -19.42 -8.47
N VAL A 122 12.13 -19.53 -8.51
CA VAL A 122 11.32 -20.02 -7.38
C VAL A 122 10.74 -21.39 -7.75
N PRO A 123 10.84 -22.40 -6.88
CA PRO A 123 10.32 -23.74 -7.18
C PRO A 123 8.83 -23.72 -7.53
N LYS A 124 8.41 -24.63 -8.39
CA LYS A 124 6.98 -24.77 -8.76
C LYS A 124 6.14 -25.06 -7.51
N GLY A 125 5.08 -24.31 -7.33
CA GLY A 125 4.17 -24.43 -6.17
C GLY A 125 4.52 -23.51 -5.01
N GLU A 126 5.74 -22.95 -4.99
CA GLU A 126 6.11 -21.90 -4.06
C GLU A 126 5.67 -20.53 -4.57
N VAL A 127 5.41 -19.61 -3.66
CA VAL A 127 4.80 -18.31 -3.98
C VAL A 127 5.53 -17.19 -3.25
N TYR A 128 5.78 -16.11 -3.97
CA TYR A 128 6.23 -14.85 -3.39
C TYR A 128 5.51 -13.68 -4.03
N LEU A 129 5.44 -12.58 -3.31
CA LEU A 129 5.01 -11.29 -3.84
C LEU A 129 5.78 -10.16 -3.17
N LEU A 130 6.31 -9.26 -3.98
CA LEU A 130 6.89 -8.00 -3.56
C LEU A 130 5.89 -6.91 -3.93
N GLN A 131 5.16 -6.44 -2.92
CA GLN A 131 4.27 -5.29 -3.02
C GLN A 131 5.10 -4.03 -2.82
N MET A 132 4.93 -3.07 -3.70
CA MET A 132 5.54 -1.75 -3.59
C MET A 132 4.46 -0.69 -3.49
N GLY A 133 4.66 0.29 -2.64
CA GLY A 133 3.79 1.44 -2.53
C GLY A 133 4.59 2.72 -2.40
N ASP A 134 4.10 3.82 -2.96
CA ASP A 134 4.69 5.12 -2.76
C ASP A 134 4.24 5.75 -1.43
N THR A 135 4.85 6.87 -1.05
CA THR A 135 4.53 7.56 0.21
C THR A 135 3.13 8.17 0.24
N SER A 136 2.39 8.13 -0.85
CA SER A 136 0.97 8.48 -0.88
C SER A 136 0.03 7.28 -0.68
N THR A 137 0.56 6.08 -0.40
CA THR A 137 -0.17 4.80 -0.26
C THR A 137 -0.64 4.20 -1.60
N GLU A 138 -0.27 4.78 -2.73
CA GLU A 138 -0.61 4.22 -4.04
C GLU A 138 0.26 2.99 -4.34
N THR A 139 -0.36 1.88 -4.74
CA THR A 139 0.36 0.64 -5.04
C THR A 139 0.92 0.64 -6.46
N LEU A 140 2.22 0.34 -6.58
CA LEU A 140 2.93 0.13 -7.83
C LEU A 140 2.71 -1.30 -8.37
N PRO A 141 3.08 -1.57 -9.64
CA PRO A 141 3.10 -2.94 -10.16
C PRO A 141 3.92 -3.90 -9.28
N TYR A 142 3.39 -5.09 -9.04
CA TYR A 142 4.06 -6.11 -8.23
C TYR A 142 5.18 -6.82 -9.00
N ILE A 143 6.20 -7.25 -8.25
CA ILE A 143 7.12 -8.32 -8.69
C ILE A 143 6.72 -9.57 -7.90
N SER A 144 6.17 -10.58 -8.56
CA SER A 144 5.53 -11.70 -7.87
C SER A 144 5.52 -12.96 -8.72
N THR A 145 5.20 -14.09 -8.12
CA THR A 145 4.90 -15.36 -8.82
C THR A 145 4.00 -15.15 -10.04
N ARG A 146 3.01 -14.24 -9.95
CA ARG A 146 2.10 -13.93 -11.05
C ARG A 146 2.78 -13.23 -12.23
N THR A 147 3.66 -12.27 -11.95
CA THR A 147 4.26 -11.41 -12.98
C THR A 147 5.55 -11.97 -13.54
N THR A 148 6.25 -12.85 -12.81
CA THR A 148 7.52 -13.44 -13.18
C THR A 148 7.40 -14.91 -13.61
N ASN A 149 6.23 -15.55 -13.42
CA ASN A 149 6.07 -17.00 -13.58
C ASN A 149 7.13 -17.82 -12.80
N ASN A 150 7.52 -17.33 -11.63
CA ASN A 150 8.57 -17.88 -10.78
C ASN A 150 9.97 -17.95 -11.42
N LYS A 151 10.21 -17.20 -12.49
CA LYS A 151 11.54 -17.10 -13.12
C LYS A 151 12.38 -16.04 -12.44
N ALA A 152 13.69 -16.32 -12.36
CA ALA A 152 14.67 -15.32 -11.99
C ALA A 152 14.59 -14.11 -12.93
N GLY A 153 14.80 -12.92 -12.39
CA GLY A 153 14.77 -11.71 -13.20
C GLY A 153 15.23 -10.48 -12.44
N ASN A 154 15.51 -9.43 -13.20
CA ASN A 154 15.96 -8.13 -12.72
C ASN A 154 14.97 -7.05 -13.12
N TYR A 155 14.42 -6.37 -12.14
CA TYR A 155 13.40 -5.35 -12.31
C TYR A 155 13.95 -4.01 -11.84
N VAL A 156 13.98 -3.00 -12.71
CA VAL A 156 14.47 -1.67 -12.36
C VAL A 156 13.32 -0.77 -11.96
N ILE A 157 13.44 -0.16 -10.78
CA ILE A 157 12.50 0.82 -10.24
C ILE A 157 13.08 2.20 -10.49
N VAL A 158 12.35 3.02 -11.24
CA VAL A 158 12.79 4.32 -11.72
C VAL A 158 12.03 5.43 -11.00
N GLY A 159 12.75 6.36 -10.40
CA GLY A 159 12.15 7.54 -9.75
C GLY A 159 11.65 8.60 -10.76
N PRO A 160 10.80 9.54 -10.32
CA PRO A 160 10.14 10.52 -11.18
C PRO A 160 11.12 11.49 -11.86
N GLU A 161 12.29 11.68 -11.28
CA GLU A 161 13.29 12.63 -11.78
C GLU A 161 14.40 11.98 -12.63
N PHE A 162 14.38 10.66 -12.78
CA PHE A 162 15.36 9.97 -13.60
C PHE A 162 15.24 10.37 -15.08
N ARG A 163 16.36 10.78 -15.67
CA ARG A 163 16.46 11.18 -17.09
C ARG A 163 17.56 10.43 -17.83
N GLY A 164 18.11 9.37 -17.18
CA GLY A 164 19.19 8.58 -17.75
C GLY A 164 18.69 7.54 -18.75
N TYR A 165 19.66 6.82 -19.32
CA TYR A 165 19.42 5.71 -20.23
C TYR A 165 19.30 4.40 -19.44
N LEU A 166 18.35 3.55 -19.85
CA LEU A 166 18.21 2.17 -19.36
C LEU A 166 18.64 1.22 -20.47
N ALA A 167 19.59 0.34 -20.17
CA ALA A 167 19.97 -0.75 -21.05
C ALA A 167 18.86 -1.82 -21.02
N ALA A 168 17.91 -1.77 -21.95
CA ALA A 168 16.71 -2.58 -21.96
C ALA A 168 16.97 -4.11 -21.91
N ASP A 169 18.12 -4.54 -22.43
CA ASP A 169 18.56 -5.95 -22.44
C ASP A 169 19.01 -6.47 -21.06
N LYS A 170 19.13 -5.60 -20.07
CA LYS A 170 19.57 -5.95 -18.69
C LYS A 170 18.43 -6.15 -17.72
N PHE A 171 17.22 -5.77 -18.08
CA PHE A 171 16.08 -5.76 -17.17
C PHE A 171 14.89 -6.50 -17.78
N ASP A 172 14.27 -7.39 -16.97
CA ASP A 172 13.05 -8.11 -17.31
C ASP A 172 11.79 -7.24 -17.15
N GLY A 173 11.91 -6.09 -16.48
CA GLY A 173 10.85 -5.11 -16.35
C GLY A 173 11.33 -3.77 -15.82
N VAL A 174 10.57 -2.72 -16.18
CA VAL A 174 10.77 -1.35 -15.73
C VAL A 174 9.51 -0.90 -15.00
N ILE A 175 9.66 -0.42 -13.77
CA ILE A 175 8.57 0.11 -12.96
C ILE A 175 8.87 1.57 -12.66
N THR A 176 8.01 2.47 -13.13
CA THR A 176 8.13 3.91 -12.87
C THR A 176 7.35 4.28 -11.62
N ALA A 177 8.05 4.87 -10.66
CA ALA A 177 7.48 5.38 -9.43
C ALA A 177 7.11 6.86 -9.56
N ARG A 178 6.04 7.29 -8.87
CA ARG A 178 5.66 8.70 -8.77
C ARG A 178 6.43 9.42 -7.65
N GLY A 179 6.78 8.71 -6.59
CA GLY A 179 7.57 9.21 -5.47
C GLY A 179 9.04 8.82 -5.57
N GLN A 180 9.88 9.55 -4.87
CA GLN A 180 11.32 9.26 -4.74
C GLN A 180 11.62 8.20 -3.67
N LEU A 181 10.69 8.00 -2.72
CA LEU A 181 10.76 6.94 -1.70
C LEU A 181 9.65 5.93 -1.92
N ILE A 182 10.01 4.65 -1.95
CA ILE A 182 9.09 3.55 -2.18
C ILE A 182 9.21 2.54 -1.04
N VAL A 183 8.08 2.19 -0.45
CA VAL A 183 7.99 1.14 0.57
C VAL A 183 7.84 -0.21 -0.11
N MET A 184 8.63 -1.19 0.30
CA MET A 184 8.59 -2.57 -0.16
C MET A 184 8.08 -3.47 0.97
N LEU A 185 6.99 -4.19 0.69
CA LEU A 185 6.41 -5.22 1.56
C LEU A 185 6.41 -6.56 0.81
N GLY A 186 7.49 -7.30 0.99
CA GLY A 186 7.62 -8.64 0.43
C GLY A 186 6.98 -9.70 1.33
N ARG A 187 6.32 -10.67 0.71
CA ARG A 187 5.78 -11.87 1.36
C ARG A 187 6.28 -13.10 0.63
N THR A 188 6.90 -14.02 1.37
CA THR A 188 7.26 -15.35 0.87
C THR A 188 6.41 -16.37 1.61
N VAL A 189 5.64 -17.16 0.87
CA VAL A 189 4.66 -18.09 1.43
C VAL A 189 5.35 -19.23 2.12
N VAL A 190 4.80 -19.62 3.28
CA VAL A 190 5.23 -20.77 4.08
C VAL A 190 4.29 -21.92 3.81
N THR A 191 4.83 -23.00 3.25
CA THR A 191 4.06 -24.22 2.93
C THR A 191 4.05 -25.17 4.11
N ASP A 192 5.11 -25.19 4.90
CA ASP A 192 5.25 -26.00 6.11
C ASP A 192 5.76 -25.10 7.25
N VAL A 193 4.95 -24.93 8.29
CA VAL A 193 5.28 -24.05 9.42
C VAL A 193 6.47 -24.54 10.24
N ASP A 194 6.77 -25.83 10.15
CA ASP A 194 7.87 -26.48 10.84
C ASP A 194 9.18 -26.48 10.02
N ASP A 195 9.11 -26.13 8.71
CA ASP A 195 10.26 -26.04 7.83
C ASP A 195 10.25 -24.75 7.00
N LEU A 196 11.03 -23.77 7.45
CA LEU A 196 11.21 -22.49 6.77
C LEU A 196 12.39 -22.46 5.78
N THR A 197 12.99 -23.62 5.46
CA THR A 197 14.18 -23.69 4.60
C THR A 197 13.91 -23.11 3.21
N THR A 198 12.85 -23.54 2.56
CA THR A 198 12.50 -23.06 1.21
C THR A 198 12.17 -21.56 1.17
N PRO A 199 11.25 -21.02 2.00
CA PRO A 199 10.97 -19.60 1.98
C PRO A 199 12.19 -18.73 2.34
N ARG A 200 13.05 -19.16 3.26
CA ARG A 200 14.32 -18.48 3.57
C ARG A 200 15.30 -18.52 2.41
N THR A 201 15.37 -19.61 1.66
CA THR A 201 16.20 -19.74 0.45
C THR A 201 15.74 -18.75 -0.61
N ILE A 202 14.42 -18.62 -0.82
CA ILE A 202 13.85 -17.63 -1.75
C ILE A 202 14.24 -16.20 -1.31
N GLN A 203 14.09 -15.87 -0.01
CA GLN A 203 14.52 -14.57 0.51
C GLN A 203 16.02 -14.32 0.29
N ASN A 204 16.89 -15.33 0.51
CA ASN A 204 18.34 -15.21 0.32
C ASN A 204 18.72 -14.91 -1.15
N GLY A 205 17.91 -15.35 -2.10
CA GLY A 205 18.09 -15.06 -3.53
C GLY A 205 17.62 -13.67 -3.96
N MET A 206 16.83 -12.98 -3.14
CA MET A 206 16.36 -11.63 -3.43
C MET A 206 17.47 -10.61 -3.15
N LYS A 207 17.65 -9.64 -4.08
CA LYS A 207 18.61 -8.54 -3.92
C LYS A 207 17.94 -7.21 -4.22
N MET A 208 18.37 -6.20 -3.51
CA MET A 208 18.00 -4.80 -3.73
C MET A 208 19.30 -4.00 -3.86
N GLN A 209 19.56 -3.41 -5.02
CA GLN A 209 20.83 -2.78 -5.34
C GLN A 209 20.62 -1.49 -6.12
N ALA A 210 21.47 -0.50 -5.89
CA ALA A 210 21.57 0.67 -6.78
C ALA A 210 21.91 0.22 -8.21
N MET A 211 21.36 0.89 -9.22
CA MET A 211 21.59 0.53 -10.63
C MET A 211 23.08 0.56 -10.99
N SER A 212 23.83 1.54 -10.51
CA SER A 212 25.28 1.60 -10.74
C SER A 212 26.01 0.38 -10.18
N GLN A 213 25.63 -0.09 -8.99
CA GLN A 213 26.19 -1.31 -8.39
C GLN A 213 25.84 -2.55 -9.22
N PHE A 214 24.59 -2.66 -9.68
CA PHE A 214 24.15 -3.76 -10.54
C PHE A 214 24.90 -3.79 -11.89
N MET A 215 25.13 -2.60 -12.47
CA MET A 215 25.80 -2.43 -13.76
C MET A 215 27.35 -2.45 -13.67
N GLY A 216 27.93 -2.43 -12.46
CA GLY A 216 29.36 -2.33 -12.26
C GLY A 216 29.95 -0.99 -12.73
N THR A 217 29.17 0.09 -12.66
CA THR A 217 29.56 1.44 -13.07
C THR A 217 29.76 2.35 -11.86
N PRO A 218 30.53 3.44 -11.98
CA PRO A 218 30.64 4.44 -10.92
C PRO A 218 29.27 5.02 -10.56
N PRO A 219 28.96 5.16 -9.26
CA PRO A 219 27.70 5.73 -8.83
C PRO A 219 27.61 7.22 -9.14
N PRO A 220 26.42 7.77 -9.46
CA PRO A 220 26.20 9.21 -9.58
C PRO A 220 26.58 9.97 -8.30
N ALA A 221 26.62 11.30 -8.37
CA ALA A 221 26.82 12.14 -7.18
C ALA A 221 25.80 11.83 -6.08
N LYS A 222 26.25 11.88 -4.83
CA LYS A 222 25.34 11.64 -3.68
C LYS A 222 24.31 12.77 -3.61
N PRO A 223 23.01 12.47 -3.46
CA PRO A 223 22.01 13.51 -3.28
C PRO A 223 22.20 14.21 -1.92
N GLU A 224 21.56 15.34 -1.76
CA GLU A 224 21.44 15.97 -0.44
C GLU A 224 20.87 14.99 0.59
N ALA A 225 21.27 15.19 1.85
CA ALA A 225 20.72 14.38 2.95
C ALA A 225 19.19 14.48 2.96
N LEU A 226 18.53 13.36 3.22
CA LEU A 226 17.08 13.35 3.36
C LEU A 226 16.70 14.22 4.55
N LYS A 227 15.93 15.27 4.29
CA LYS A 227 15.40 16.11 5.36
C LYS A 227 14.31 15.34 6.08
N THR A 228 14.54 15.06 7.35
CA THR A 228 13.60 14.34 8.23
C THR A 228 13.40 15.14 9.51
N MET A 229 12.36 14.80 10.25
CA MET A 229 12.15 15.32 11.60
C MET A 229 11.74 14.20 12.54
N PRO A 230 12.05 14.30 13.84
CA PRO A 230 11.62 13.32 14.82
C PRO A 230 10.10 13.14 14.79
N TRP A 231 9.66 11.91 15.02
CA TRP A 231 8.23 11.65 15.12
C TRP A 231 7.67 12.19 16.45
N ASP A 232 6.55 12.89 16.37
CA ASP A 232 5.79 13.38 17.51
C ASP A 232 4.29 13.15 17.23
N ASP A 233 3.66 12.26 17.99
CA ASP A 233 2.25 11.90 17.85
C ASP A 233 1.29 13.10 18.01
N LYS A 234 1.64 14.08 18.84
CA LYS A 234 0.81 15.28 19.05
C LYS A 234 0.95 16.25 17.89
N LYS A 235 2.18 16.43 17.39
CA LYS A 235 2.46 17.27 16.24
C LYS A 235 1.86 16.71 14.95
N ALA A 236 1.82 15.39 14.81
CA ALA A 236 1.26 14.70 13.63
C ALA A 236 -0.28 14.78 13.51
N GLN A 237 -0.93 15.43 14.48
CA GLN A 237 -2.37 15.68 14.51
C GLN A 237 -2.65 17.17 14.32
N GLY A 238 -3.84 17.49 13.82
CA GLY A 238 -4.26 18.86 13.63
C GLY A 238 -3.30 19.64 12.71
N ILE A 239 -3.13 20.92 12.99
CA ILE A 239 -2.35 21.85 12.15
C ILE A 239 -0.85 21.48 12.04
N GLY A 240 -0.30 20.82 13.04
CA GLY A 240 1.10 20.38 13.04
C GLY A 240 1.39 19.29 12.02
N ALA A 241 0.38 18.55 11.56
CA ALA A 241 0.52 17.56 10.51
C ALA A 241 1.05 18.16 9.20
N PHE A 242 0.78 19.45 8.94
CA PHE A 242 1.27 20.10 7.72
C PHE A 242 2.80 20.24 7.65
N ASP A 243 3.51 20.20 8.77
CA ASP A 243 4.97 20.09 8.75
C ASP A 243 5.44 18.74 8.16
N TYR A 244 4.81 17.63 8.57
CA TYR A 244 5.11 16.32 8.01
C TYR A 244 4.68 16.20 6.55
N ILE A 245 3.51 16.76 6.19
CA ILE A 245 3.01 16.79 4.82
C ILE A 245 3.99 17.55 3.92
N ASN A 246 4.37 18.77 4.30
CA ASN A 246 5.31 19.60 3.54
C ASN A 246 6.66 18.90 3.36
N MET A 247 7.18 18.26 4.41
CA MET A 247 8.40 17.48 4.35
C MET A 247 8.28 16.31 3.37
N ALA A 248 7.22 15.54 3.46
CA ALA A 248 7.04 14.35 2.63
C ALA A 248 6.70 14.68 1.17
N LEU A 249 6.01 15.77 0.90
CA LEU A 249 5.76 16.28 -0.46
C LEU A 249 7.05 16.65 -1.21
N ALA A 250 8.15 16.94 -0.50
CA ALA A 250 9.46 17.14 -1.15
C ALA A 250 10.00 15.86 -1.80
N TRP A 251 9.54 14.70 -1.36
CA TRP A 251 9.94 13.39 -1.88
C TRP A 251 8.94 12.81 -2.88
N HIS A 252 7.81 13.49 -3.05
CA HIS A 252 6.71 13.04 -3.90
C HIS A 252 6.23 14.20 -4.80
N PRO A 253 6.89 14.42 -5.94
CA PRO A 253 6.50 15.48 -6.86
C PRO A 253 5.04 15.34 -7.29
N ALA A 254 4.32 16.46 -7.27
CA ALA A 254 2.92 16.48 -7.66
C ALA A 254 2.74 16.07 -9.13
N ALA A 255 1.74 15.25 -9.40
CA ALA A 255 1.34 14.95 -10.78
C ALA A 255 0.73 16.20 -11.46
N MET A 256 0.71 16.21 -12.78
CA MET A 256 0.11 17.32 -13.54
C MET A 256 -1.35 17.60 -13.13
N SER A 257 -2.10 16.55 -12.82
CA SER A 257 -3.49 16.64 -12.33
C SER A 257 -3.61 17.25 -10.93
N GLU A 258 -2.55 17.29 -10.15
CA GLU A 258 -2.50 17.76 -8.77
C GLU A 258 -2.00 19.22 -8.66
N LEU A 259 -1.44 19.79 -9.72
CA LEU A 259 -0.82 21.13 -9.68
C LEU A 259 -1.80 22.22 -9.24
N ALA A 260 -3.05 22.16 -9.69
CA ALA A 260 -4.08 23.13 -9.29
C ALA A 260 -4.40 23.03 -7.79
N ALA A 261 -4.44 21.81 -7.24
CA ALA A 261 -4.62 21.58 -5.81
C ALA A 261 -3.42 22.11 -5.02
N MET A 262 -2.18 21.82 -5.46
CA MET A 262 -0.97 22.35 -4.85
C MET A 262 -0.93 23.88 -4.82
N ALA A 263 -1.36 24.53 -5.90
CA ALA A 263 -1.46 25.98 -5.95
C ALA A 263 -2.47 26.54 -4.92
N ARG A 264 -3.60 25.84 -4.70
CA ARG A 264 -4.55 26.23 -3.63
C ARG A 264 -3.97 25.98 -2.25
N PHE A 265 -3.34 24.82 -2.03
CA PHE A 265 -2.76 24.45 -0.75
C PHE A 265 -1.64 25.40 -0.30
N SER A 266 -0.87 25.96 -1.25
CA SER A 266 0.16 26.95 -0.94
C SER A 266 -0.38 28.23 -0.30
N ARG A 267 -1.67 28.59 -0.56
CA ARG A 267 -2.30 29.77 0.05
C ARG A 267 -2.45 29.68 1.59
N ILE A 268 -2.44 28.46 2.14
CA ILE A 268 -2.46 28.22 3.59
C ILE A 268 -1.11 27.76 4.14
N GLY A 269 -0.03 27.80 3.35
CA GLY A 269 1.32 27.41 3.77
C GLY A 269 1.66 25.93 3.57
N VAL A 270 0.84 25.15 2.86
CA VAL A 270 1.19 23.76 2.48
C VAL A 270 1.99 23.80 1.19
N VAL A 271 3.32 23.72 1.35
CA VAL A 271 4.30 23.88 0.26
C VAL A 271 5.39 22.81 0.39
N PRO A 272 5.67 22.02 -0.66
CA PRO A 272 6.66 20.96 -0.63
C PRO A 272 8.04 21.42 -0.11
N GLY A 273 8.56 20.73 0.90
CA GLY A 273 9.90 20.96 1.46
C GLY A 273 10.07 22.20 2.31
N GLN A 274 9.04 23.01 2.52
CA GLN A 274 9.09 24.18 3.37
C GLN A 274 8.57 23.87 4.78
N ALA A 275 9.10 24.51 5.80
CA ALA A 275 8.48 24.46 7.13
C ALA A 275 7.09 25.10 7.07
N PHE A 276 6.12 24.44 7.68
CA PHE A 276 4.76 25.01 7.77
C PHE A 276 4.76 26.23 8.71
N SER A 277 4.09 27.30 8.30
CA SER A 277 3.99 28.52 9.10
C SER A 277 2.64 29.20 8.89
N THR A 278 2.09 29.68 10.00
CA THR A 278 0.89 30.53 10.01
C THR A 278 1.24 32.03 10.04
N ASN A 279 2.50 32.39 9.88
CA ASN A 279 2.93 33.79 9.87
C ASN A 279 2.25 34.54 8.71
N GLY A 280 1.69 35.71 9.04
CA GLY A 280 0.95 36.53 8.07
C GLY A 280 -0.54 36.16 7.88
N LEU A 281 -1.01 35.09 8.51
CA LEU A 281 -2.42 34.73 8.54
C LEU A 281 -3.12 35.38 9.72
N SER A 282 -4.38 35.84 9.53
CA SER A 282 -5.19 36.36 10.64
C SER A 282 -5.63 35.25 11.61
N GLY A 283 -5.98 35.63 12.84
CA GLY A 283 -6.48 34.66 13.82
C GLY A 283 -7.71 33.89 13.33
N ASP A 284 -8.62 34.54 12.62
CA ASP A 284 -9.83 33.91 12.07
C ASP A 284 -9.49 32.91 10.97
N VAL A 285 -8.50 33.19 10.12
CA VAL A 285 -8.02 32.27 9.10
C VAL A 285 -7.35 31.06 9.76
N ILE A 286 -6.53 31.24 10.80
CA ILE A 286 -5.91 30.13 11.52
C ILE A 286 -6.98 29.26 12.21
N ALA A 287 -8.00 29.86 12.80
CA ALA A 287 -9.12 29.11 13.39
C ALA A 287 -9.88 28.30 12.34
N ALA A 288 -10.13 28.89 11.18
CA ALA A 288 -10.78 28.22 10.05
C ALA A 288 -9.95 27.05 9.48
N ILE A 289 -8.62 27.18 9.38
CA ILE A 289 -7.71 26.07 9.02
C ILE A 289 -7.87 24.91 10.00
N LYS A 290 -7.84 25.18 11.31
CA LYS A 290 -8.01 24.13 12.35
C LYS A 290 -9.37 23.44 12.23
N GLN A 291 -10.43 24.20 11.93
CA GLN A 291 -11.76 23.64 11.70
C GLN A 291 -11.78 22.73 10.47
N GLY A 292 -11.20 23.14 9.35
CA GLY A 292 -11.12 22.33 8.14
C GLY A 292 -10.37 21.02 8.36
N ILE A 293 -9.28 21.03 9.15
CA ILE A 293 -8.54 19.82 9.53
C ILE A 293 -9.43 18.89 10.38
N ALA A 294 -10.15 19.41 11.37
CA ALA A 294 -11.04 18.60 12.21
C ALA A 294 -12.16 17.96 11.39
N GLU A 295 -12.72 18.67 10.39
CA GLU A 295 -13.69 18.13 9.44
C GLU A 295 -13.05 17.01 8.58
N ALA A 296 -11.82 17.20 8.11
CA ALA A 296 -11.07 16.18 7.36
C ALA A 296 -10.86 14.90 8.18
N GLU A 297 -10.45 15.00 9.43
CA GLU A 297 -10.26 13.86 10.33
C GLU A 297 -11.57 13.09 10.55
N GLN A 298 -12.70 13.80 10.67
CA GLN A 298 -14.02 13.19 10.75
C GLN A 298 -14.41 12.46 9.44
N GLU A 299 -14.18 13.07 8.28
CA GLU A 299 -14.48 12.46 6.98
C GLU A 299 -13.61 11.22 6.72
N ILE A 300 -12.30 11.28 7.06
CA ILE A 300 -11.39 10.14 6.94
C ILE A 300 -11.85 8.99 7.86
N THR A 301 -12.28 9.29 9.09
CA THR A 301 -12.82 8.28 9.99
C THR A 301 -14.13 7.72 9.46
N ALA A 302 -15.05 8.57 9.03
CA ALA A 302 -16.36 8.17 8.54
C ALA A 302 -16.27 7.25 7.31
N ILE A 303 -15.32 7.46 6.38
CA ILE A 303 -15.19 6.61 5.19
C ILE A 303 -14.78 5.17 5.55
N ILE A 304 -13.96 4.98 6.58
CA ILE A 304 -13.53 3.64 7.02
C ILE A 304 -14.50 2.97 7.98
N GLU A 305 -15.41 3.75 8.59
CA GLU A 305 -16.49 3.25 9.45
C GLU A 305 -17.76 2.95 8.66
N GLN A 306 -17.82 3.31 7.38
CA GLN A 306 -18.95 2.92 6.54
C GLN A 306 -19.19 1.42 6.63
N PRO A 307 -20.47 0.99 6.64
CA PRO A 307 -20.78 -0.43 6.64
C PRO A 307 -20.07 -1.12 5.50
N ALA A 308 -19.13 -1.98 5.85
CA ALA A 308 -18.42 -2.76 4.83
C ALA A 308 -19.42 -3.64 4.08
N LYS A 309 -19.17 -3.83 2.78
CA LYS A 309 -19.98 -4.76 1.97
C LYS A 309 -19.91 -6.14 2.60
N THR A 310 -21.07 -6.72 2.85
CA THR A 310 -21.19 -8.04 3.44
C THR A 310 -21.80 -9.02 2.45
N VAL A 311 -21.27 -10.24 2.43
CA VAL A 311 -21.83 -11.38 1.71
C VAL A 311 -21.85 -12.56 2.66
N ASN A 312 -23.00 -13.17 2.88
CA ASN A 312 -23.16 -14.29 3.81
C ASN A 312 -22.58 -14.01 5.22
N HIS A 313 -22.71 -12.76 5.69
CA HIS A 313 -22.16 -12.25 6.97
C HIS A 313 -20.62 -12.20 7.05
N TRP A 314 -19.92 -12.32 5.91
CA TRP A 314 -18.53 -11.96 5.78
C TRP A 314 -18.42 -10.50 5.36
N LEU A 315 -17.51 -9.74 5.97
CA LEU A 315 -17.01 -8.50 5.38
C LEU A 315 -16.21 -8.91 4.14
N TRP A 316 -16.76 -8.62 2.96
CA TRP A 316 -16.23 -9.11 1.69
C TRP A 316 -16.29 -8.02 0.64
N ASP A 317 -15.17 -7.31 0.46
CA ASP A 317 -15.06 -6.27 -0.57
C ASP A 317 -14.09 -6.71 -1.67
N LYS A 318 -14.59 -6.69 -2.89
CA LYS A 318 -13.83 -7.02 -4.11
C LYS A 318 -13.23 -5.79 -4.78
N SER A 319 -13.49 -4.59 -4.25
CA SER A 319 -12.99 -3.34 -4.81
C SER A 319 -11.46 -3.30 -4.74
N ASP A 320 -10.83 -2.70 -5.73
CA ASP A 320 -9.39 -2.43 -5.65
C ASP A 320 -9.15 -1.22 -4.74
N ILE A 321 -8.94 -1.51 -3.47
CA ILE A 321 -8.60 -0.53 -2.44
C ILE A 321 -7.09 -0.34 -2.27
N SER A 322 -6.31 -0.73 -3.28
CA SER A 322 -4.84 -0.56 -3.31
C SER A 322 -4.37 0.50 -4.30
N ARG A 323 -5.27 0.91 -5.22
CA ARG A 323 -5.05 1.96 -6.23
C ARG A 323 -6.21 2.92 -6.19
N PHE A 324 -5.94 4.17 -5.90
CA PHE A 324 -6.98 5.16 -5.57
C PHE A 324 -7.15 6.23 -6.66
N GLY A 325 -6.11 6.50 -7.45
CA GLY A 325 -6.14 7.57 -8.44
C GLY A 325 -6.45 8.93 -7.80
N SER A 326 -7.60 9.52 -8.11
CA SER A 326 -8.07 10.79 -7.55
C SER A 326 -9.00 10.65 -6.35
N ASP A 327 -9.28 9.45 -5.88
CA ASP A 327 -10.08 9.23 -4.66
C ASP A 327 -9.21 9.42 -3.41
N TYR A 328 -8.90 10.68 -3.12
CA TYR A 328 -8.01 11.05 -2.01
C TYR A 328 -8.60 10.71 -0.64
N LEU A 329 -9.94 10.74 -0.51
CA LEU A 329 -10.59 10.43 0.76
C LEU A 329 -10.49 8.93 1.08
N MET A 330 -10.78 8.05 0.12
CA MET A 330 -10.60 6.61 0.31
C MET A 330 -9.12 6.27 0.56
N ARG A 331 -8.20 6.93 -0.16
CA ARG A 331 -6.75 6.77 0.02
C ARG A 331 -6.31 7.14 1.45
N ALA A 332 -6.81 8.25 1.99
CA ALA A 332 -6.56 8.67 3.37
C ALA A 332 -7.15 7.69 4.38
N GLY A 333 -8.37 7.23 4.17
CA GLY A 333 -9.02 6.23 5.00
C GLY A 333 -8.25 4.91 5.03
N MET A 334 -7.80 4.43 3.88
CA MET A 334 -7.00 3.19 3.81
C MET A 334 -5.61 3.37 4.41
N ALA A 335 -4.98 4.54 4.27
CA ALA A 335 -3.73 4.85 4.96
C ALA A 335 -3.89 4.81 6.49
N GLN A 336 -5.07 5.17 7.01
CA GLN A 336 -5.39 5.09 8.44
C GLN A 336 -5.64 3.65 8.91
N LYS A 337 -6.42 2.87 8.14
CA LYS A 337 -6.94 1.56 8.57
C LYS A 337 -6.04 0.41 8.15
N ASN A 338 -5.52 0.42 6.92
CA ASN A 338 -4.77 -0.67 6.31
C ASN A 338 -3.84 -0.10 5.24
N ILE A 339 -2.75 0.47 5.66
CA ILE A 339 -1.88 1.38 4.88
C ILE A 339 -1.41 0.84 3.52
N TYR A 340 -1.28 -0.48 3.34
CA TYR A 340 -0.97 -1.11 2.06
C TYR A 340 -1.83 -2.37 1.86
N PRO A 341 -3.14 -2.21 1.56
CA PRO A 341 -3.96 -3.34 1.19
C PRO A 341 -3.40 -3.99 -0.08
N ASN A 342 -3.50 -5.31 -0.17
CA ASN A 342 -3.12 -5.97 -1.41
C ASN A 342 -4.14 -5.70 -2.52
N ALA A 343 -3.65 -5.64 -3.76
CA ALA A 343 -4.52 -5.69 -4.93
C ALA A 343 -5.29 -7.03 -4.94
N PRO A 344 -6.60 -7.04 -5.24
CA PRO A 344 -7.45 -8.22 -5.13
C PRO A 344 -6.98 -9.44 -5.95
N ASP A 345 -6.30 -9.19 -7.06
CA ASP A 345 -5.73 -10.24 -7.91
C ASP A 345 -4.47 -10.90 -7.31
N HIS A 346 -3.89 -10.32 -6.24
CA HIS A 346 -2.77 -10.88 -5.49
C HIS A 346 -3.21 -11.48 -4.17
N ALA A 347 -4.04 -10.79 -3.40
CA ALA A 347 -4.63 -11.35 -2.19
C ALA A 347 -5.96 -10.68 -1.85
N MET A 348 -6.98 -11.48 -1.57
CA MET A 348 -8.27 -11.05 -1.06
C MET A 348 -8.49 -11.54 0.36
N TYR A 349 -9.30 -10.78 1.08
CA TYR A 349 -9.58 -11.03 2.49
C TYR A 349 -11.08 -10.96 2.76
N GLY A 350 -11.59 -11.94 3.51
CA GLY A 350 -12.93 -11.90 4.08
C GLY A 350 -12.87 -12.05 5.59
N GLN A 351 -13.63 -11.27 6.34
CA GLN A 351 -13.71 -11.39 7.79
C GLN A 351 -15.12 -11.76 8.22
N ALA A 352 -15.25 -12.79 9.06
CA ALA A 352 -16.50 -13.18 9.71
C ALA A 352 -16.37 -13.09 11.22
N SER A 353 -17.33 -12.41 11.86
CA SER A 353 -17.43 -12.29 13.33
C SER A 353 -18.83 -12.58 13.84
N ARG A 354 -19.79 -12.89 12.96
CA ARG A 354 -21.19 -13.11 13.30
C ARG A 354 -21.79 -14.27 12.52
N TYR A 355 -22.76 -14.91 13.14
CA TYR A 355 -23.67 -15.85 12.49
C TYR A 355 -24.72 -15.13 11.63
N PRO A 356 -25.47 -15.88 10.77
CA PRO A 356 -26.56 -15.33 9.98
C PRO A 356 -27.71 -14.69 10.81
N ASP A 357 -27.91 -15.10 12.05
CA ASP A 357 -28.87 -14.50 12.97
C ASP A 357 -28.36 -13.20 13.65
N GLY A 358 -27.14 -12.75 13.32
CA GLY A 358 -26.52 -11.56 13.88
C GLY A 358 -25.77 -11.79 15.21
N GLN A 359 -25.87 -12.96 15.83
CA GLN A 359 -25.12 -13.28 17.04
C GLN A 359 -23.64 -13.32 16.76
N VAL A 360 -22.81 -12.91 17.72
CA VAL A 360 -21.36 -12.97 17.60
C VAL A 360 -20.86 -14.41 17.62
N LEU A 361 -19.79 -14.68 16.87
CA LEU A 361 -19.12 -15.97 16.89
C LEU A 361 -18.39 -16.16 18.22
N THR A 362 -18.56 -17.34 18.84
CA THR A 362 -17.81 -17.76 20.04
C THR A 362 -17.31 -19.19 19.84
N GLY A 363 -16.19 -19.52 20.50
CA GLY A 363 -15.71 -20.90 20.45
C GLY A 363 -16.46 -21.84 21.40
N GLU A 364 -17.23 -21.32 22.38
CA GLU A 364 -18.00 -22.12 23.33
C GLU A 364 -19.20 -22.77 22.67
N GLU A 365 -19.93 -22.02 21.83
CA GLU A 365 -21.11 -22.56 21.10
C GLU A 365 -20.71 -23.52 19.96
N GLY A 366 -19.48 -23.41 19.48
CA GLY A 366 -19.00 -24.16 18.32
C GLY A 366 -19.62 -23.70 16.99
N SER A 367 -18.78 -23.58 15.98
CA SER A 367 -19.14 -23.15 14.65
C SER A 367 -18.65 -24.13 13.60
N GLN A 368 -19.27 -24.12 12.45
CA GLN A 368 -18.77 -24.82 11.27
C GLN A 368 -18.81 -23.94 10.03
N LEU A 369 -17.80 -24.11 9.19
CA LEU A 369 -17.72 -23.52 7.85
C LEU A 369 -17.66 -24.68 6.85
N ARG A 370 -18.74 -24.83 6.04
CA ARG A 370 -18.86 -25.91 5.05
C ARG A 370 -18.71 -25.37 3.66
N PHE A 371 -17.76 -25.91 2.92
CA PHE A 371 -17.61 -25.73 1.48
C PHE A 371 -18.22 -26.95 0.77
N GLU A 372 -19.23 -26.73 -0.06
CA GLU A 372 -19.82 -27.80 -0.84
C GLU A 372 -18.84 -28.38 -1.86
N ALA A 373 -19.14 -29.55 -2.41
CA ALA A 373 -18.32 -30.20 -3.41
C ALA A 373 -18.01 -29.25 -4.60
N GLY A 374 -16.75 -29.07 -4.92
CA GLY A 374 -16.30 -28.14 -5.97
C GLY A 374 -16.39 -26.67 -5.62
N GLN A 375 -16.78 -26.28 -4.39
CA GLN A 375 -16.92 -24.91 -3.94
C GLN A 375 -15.84 -24.46 -2.95
N LEU A 376 -14.69 -25.13 -2.93
CA LEU A 376 -13.53 -24.63 -2.18
C LEU A 376 -13.14 -23.24 -2.65
N PRO A 377 -12.54 -22.38 -1.79
CA PRO A 377 -12.14 -21.04 -2.17
C PRO A 377 -11.25 -21.04 -3.43
N PRO A 378 -11.68 -20.40 -4.54
CA PRO A 378 -10.97 -20.47 -5.81
C PRO A 378 -9.76 -19.52 -5.82
N ALA A 379 -8.62 -20.05 -5.43
CA ALA A 379 -7.34 -19.38 -5.44
C ALA A 379 -6.36 -20.08 -6.38
N ASN A 380 -5.53 -19.31 -7.12
CA ASN A 380 -4.49 -19.85 -7.98
C ASN A 380 -3.31 -20.41 -7.17
N TRP A 381 -3.07 -19.85 -5.99
CA TRP A 381 -1.92 -20.25 -5.17
C TRP A 381 -2.38 -21.03 -3.95
N PHE A 382 -3.08 -20.37 -3.03
CA PHE A 382 -3.64 -21.03 -1.85
C PHE A 382 -4.70 -20.16 -1.18
N TRP A 383 -5.46 -20.76 -0.29
CA TRP A 383 -6.33 -20.07 0.64
C TRP A 383 -6.05 -20.55 2.08
N SER A 384 -6.31 -19.68 3.04
CA SER A 384 -6.24 -19.99 4.47
C SER A 384 -7.37 -19.32 5.25
N LEU A 385 -7.85 -19.98 6.29
CA LEU A 385 -8.76 -19.45 7.29
C LEU A 385 -8.01 -19.38 8.61
N THR A 386 -7.75 -18.18 9.11
CA THR A 386 -7.08 -17.95 10.41
C THR A 386 -8.09 -17.47 11.43
N LEU A 387 -7.99 -17.99 12.66
CA LEU A 387 -8.86 -17.63 13.78
C LEU A 387 -8.15 -16.69 14.74
N TYR A 388 -8.89 -15.70 15.23
CA TYR A 388 -8.43 -14.72 16.18
C TYR A 388 -9.37 -14.58 17.36
N ASP A 389 -8.82 -14.30 18.52
CA ASP A 389 -9.53 -13.83 19.68
C ASP A 389 -9.95 -12.36 19.45
N SER A 390 -11.21 -12.02 19.69
CA SER A 390 -11.73 -10.68 19.38
C SER A 390 -11.25 -9.60 20.35
N GLU A 391 -10.85 -9.97 21.56
CA GLU A 391 -10.38 -9.03 22.56
C GLU A 391 -8.92 -8.62 22.30
N THR A 392 -8.07 -9.61 22.00
CA THR A 392 -6.63 -9.40 21.83
C THR A 392 -6.21 -9.15 20.40
N THR A 393 -7.07 -9.43 19.42
CA THR A 393 -6.77 -9.44 17.98
C THR A 393 -5.63 -10.38 17.57
N ALA A 394 -5.21 -11.25 18.48
CA ALA A 394 -4.16 -12.24 18.30
C ALA A 394 -4.73 -13.61 17.94
N MET A 395 -3.91 -14.48 17.36
CA MET A 395 -4.28 -15.88 17.18
C MET A 395 -4.39 -16.57 18.53
N TYR A 396 -5.34 -17.48 18.69
CA TYR A 396 -5.55 -18.19 19.95
C TYR A 396 -4.45 -19.24 20.18
N PRO A 397 -3.56 -19.09 21.20
CA PRO A 397 -2.58 -20.11 21.57
C PRO A 397 -3.26 -21.41 21.98
N ASN A 398 -2.85 -22.53 21.40
CA ASN A 398 -3.41 -23.84 21.67
C ASN A 398 -2.36 -24.95 21.58
N ASP A 399 -2.60 -26.09 22.26
CA ASP A 399 -1.66 -27.20 22.38
C ASP A 399 -1.36 -27.88 21.03
N THR A 400 -2.26 -27.78 20.07
CA THR A 400 -2.07 -28.34 18.72
C THR A 400 -1.24 -27.43 17.81
N GLN A 401 -0.94 -26.21 18.25
CA GLN A 401 -0.28 -25.15 17.45
C GLN A 401 -0.96 -24.88 16.10
N ARG A 402 -2.25 -25.19 15.99
CA ARG A 402 -3.06 -24.98 14.79
C ARG A 402 -3.80 -23.65 14.88
N TYR A 403 -3.35 -22.67 14.13
CA TYR A 403 -3.86 -21.30 14.12
C TYR A 403 -4.65 -20.97 12.87
N ASN A 404 -4.46 -21.76 11.82
CA ASN A 404 -5.17 -21.65 10.55
C ASN A 404 -5.45 -23.03 9.95
N ILE A 405 -6.42 -23.07 9.03
CA ILE A 405 -6.71 -24.18 8.13
C ILE A 405 -6.82 -23.66 6.72
N GLY A 406 -6.27 -24.37 5.74
CA GLY A 406 -6.31 -23.95 4.34
C GLY A 406 -5.90 -25.04 3.37
N SER A 407 -5.77 -24.67 2.10
CA SER A 407 -5.42 -25.61 1.02
C SER A 407 -4.05 -26.30 1.21
N LYS A 408 -3.18 -25.75 2.07
CA LYS A 408 -1.87 -26.34 2.39
C LYS A 408 -1.87 -27.17 3.68
N THR A 409 -2.99 -27.22 4.39
CA THR A 409 -3.09 -28.02 5.62
C THR A 409 -3.11 -29.50 5.31
N LYS A 410 -2.10 -30.22 5.82
CA LYS A 410 -1.99 -31.67 5.65
C LYS A 410 -3.07 -32.41 6.45
N GLY A 411 -3.61 -33.48 5.88
CA GLY A 411 -4.50 -34.41 6.57
C GLY A 411 -5.95 -33.94 6.72
N LEU A 412 -6.38 -32.91 5.98
CA LEU A 412 -7.80 -32.57 5.92
C LEU A 412 -8.62 -33.72 5.32
N THR A 413 -9.80 -33.96 5.90
CA THR A 413 -10.73 -35.00 5.47
C THR A 413 -11.92 -34.38 4.75
N MET A 414 -12.10 -34.75 3.48
CA MET A 414 -13.33 -34.45 2.73
C MET A 414 -14.42 -35.45 3.11
N ALA A 415 -15.65 -35.03 3.10
CA ALA A 415 -16.79 -35.93 3.21
C ALA A 415 -16.99 -36.74 1.93
N ASP A 416 -17.81 -37.82 1.99
CA ASP A 416 -18.06 -38.70 0.84
C ASP A 416 -18.69 -37.97 -0.36
N ASP A 417 -19.42 -36.87 -0.10
CA ASP A 417 -20.00 -36.01 -1.14
C ASP A 417 -18.99 -35.03 -1.75
N GLY A 418 -17.72 -35.04 -1.31
CA GLY A 418 -16.68 -34.16 -1.76
C GLY A 418 -16.67 -32.78 -1.09
N SER A 419 -17.49 -32.55 -0.09
CA SER A 419 -17.50 -31.30 0.68
C SER A 419 -16.39 -31.26 1.75
N LEU A 420 -15.99 -30.05 2.14
CA LEU A 420 -15.08 -29.81 3.26
C LEU A 420 -15.80 -29.03 4.36
N THR A 421 -15.85 -29.58 5.56
CA THR A 421 -16.34 -28.85 6.74
C THR A 421 -15.19 -28.58 7.70
N ILE A 422 -14.98 -27.32 8.06
CA ILE A 422 -14.07 -26.88 9.11
C ILE A 422 -14.89 -26.69 10.39
N PHE A 423 -14.45 -27.33 11.49
CA PHE A 423 -15.07 -27.23 12.80
C PHE A 423 -14.30 -26.24 13.66
N ILE A 424 -14.95 -25.21 14.16
CA ILE A 424 -14.37 -24.13 14.95
C ILE A 424 -14.99 -24.19 16.33
N GLN A 425 -14.29 -24.70 17.31
CA GLN A 425 -14.80 -24.89 18.68
C GLN A 425 -13.66 -24.99 19.70
N HIS A 426 -14.02 -24.74 20.98
CA HIS A 426 -13.05 -24.82 22.07
C HIS A 426 -12.64 -26.26 22.36
N GLN A 427 -13.59 -27.16 22.45
CA GLN A 427 -13.33 -28.56 22.75
C GLN A 427 -12.96 -29.34 21.49
N GLU A 428 -11.90 -30.19 21.62
CA GLU A 428 -11.47 -31.06 20.52
C GLU A 428 -12.59 -32.06 20.16
N PRO A 429 -12.96 -32.20 18.88
CA PRO A 429 -13.92 -33.20 18.44
C PRO A 429 -13.44 -34.63 18.74
N THR A 430 -14.33 -35.50 19.23
CA THR A 430 -14.04 -36.91 19.50
C THR A 430 -13.88 -37.72 18.22
N GLU A 431 -14.66 -37.39 17.17
CA GLU A 431 -14.62 -38.05 15.87
C GLU A 431 -13.34 -37.70 15.11
N LYS A 432 -12.59 -38.71 14.66
CA LYS A 432 -11.31 -38.52 13.95
C LYS A 432 -11.42 -37.61 12.70
N ALA A 433 -12.48 -37.77 11.92
CA ALA A 433 -12.72 -36.99 10.71
C ALA A 433 -12.97 -35.50 11.03
N LYS A 434 -13.72 -35.19 12.09
CA LYS A 434 -13.93 -33.83 12.57
C LYS A 434 -12.67 -33.22 13.15
N ARG A 435 -11.87 -34.02 13.89
CA ARG A 435 -10.61 -33.63 14.49
C ARG A 435 -9.57 -33.20 13.42
N SER A 436 -9.53 -33.89 12.27
CA SER A 436 -8.62 -33.51 11.19
C SER A 436 -8.93 -32.11 10.63
N ASN A 437 -10.19 -31.70 10.67
CA ASN A 437 -10.69 -30.41 10.17
C ASN A 437 -10.99 -29.41 11.30
N TRP A 438 -10.50 -29.65 12.51
CA TRP A 438 -10.77 -28.79 13.67
C TRP A 438 -9.78 -27.62 13.73
N LEU A 439 -10.32 -26.41 13.91
CA LEU A 439 -9.60 -25.19 14.21
C LEU A 439 -9.92 -24.78 15.65
N PRO A 440 -8.97 -24.93 16.59
CA PRO A 440 -9.16 -24.60 17.99
C PRO A 440 -9.54 -23.15 18.22
N ALA A 441 -10.53 -22.88 19.09
CA ALA A 441 -11.00 -21.54 19.42
C ALA A 441 -10.99 -21.29 20.93
N PRO A 442 -10.79 -20.04 21.42
CA PRO A 442 -11.06 -19.68 22.80
C PRO A 442 -12.55 -19.80 23.09
N LYS A 443 -12.95 -19.86 24.36
CA LYS A 443 -14.38 -19.84 24.72
C LYS A 443 -15.07 -18.54 24.35
N GLY A 444 -14.35 -17.43 24.47
CA GLY A 444 -14.85 -16.08 24.22
C GLY A 444 -15.22 -15.78 22.77
N GLN A 445 -15.38 -14.49 22.50
CA GLN A 445 -15.69 -14.01 21.17
C GLN A 445 -14.51 -14.19 20.21
N ILE A 446 -14.82 -14.57 18.98
CA ILE A 446 -13.84 -14.79 17.93
C ILE A 446 -14.22 -14.07 16.64
N TYR A 447 -13.21 -13.86 15.81
CA TYR A 447 -13.43 -13.61 14.39
C TYR A 447 -12.45 -14.44 13.56
N MET A 448 -12.81 -14.61 12.30
CA MET A 448 -11.98 -15.35 11.35
C MET A 448 -11.66 -14.51 10.14
N VAL A 449 -10.47 -14.71 9.59
CA VAL A 449 -10.08 -14.10 8.32
C VAL A 449 -9.79 -15.19 7.31
N LEU A 450 -10.61 -15.21 6.25
CA LEU A 450 -10.39 -16.04 5.07
C LEU A 450 -9.53 -15.25 4.08
N ARG A 451 -8.39 -15.81 3.71
CA ARG A 451 -7.42 -15.23 2.78
C ARG A 451 -7.35 -16.07 1.52
N LEU A 452 -7.47 -15.43 0.35
CA LEU A 452 -7.28 -16.05 -0.95
C LEU A 452 -6.09 -15.39 -1.64
N TYR A 453 -5.02 -16.12 -1.83
CA TYR A 453 -3.84 -15.62 -2.55
C TYR A 453 -3.91 -16.02 -4.02
N GLY A 454 -3.88 -15.01 -4.92
CA GLY A 454 -4.14 -15.20 -6.33
C GLY A 454 -5.58 -15.58 -6.60
N ALA A 455 -6.54 -14.77 -6.16
CA ALA A 455 -7.96 -15.00 -6.38
C ALA A 455 -8.26 -15.26 -7.87
N LYS A 456 -9.10 -16.26 -8.15
CA LYS A 456 -9.53 -16.59 -9.51
C LYS A 456 -10.67 -15.66 -9.97
N PRO A 457 -10.97 -15.62 -11.28
CA PRO A 457 -12.02 -14.77 -11.83
C PRO A 457 -13.38 -14.91 -11.12
N GLU A 458 -13.74 -16.12 -10.68
CA GLU A 458 -15.00 -16.43 -10.02
C GLU A 458 -15.18 -15.67 -8.69
N VAL A 459 -14.08 -15.30 -8.04
CA VAL A 459 -14.10 -14.45 -6.86
C VAL A 459 -14.35 -13.00 -7.26
N MET A 460 -13.69 -12.55 -8.33
CA MET A 460 -13.74 -11.16 -8.78
C MET A 460 -15.10 -10.79 -9.38
N ASP A 461 -15.69 -11.68 -10.17
CA ASP A 461 -17.03 -11.47 -10.75
C ASP A 461 -18.17 -11.73 -9.77
N GLY A 462 -17.88 -12.44 -8.65
CA GLY A 462 -18.84 -12.75 -7.59
C GLY A 462 -19.67 -14.01 -7.82
N SER A 463 -19.31 -14.82 -8.79
CA SER A 463 -19.95 -16.13 -8.98
C SER A 463 -19.58 -17.12 -7.88
N TRP A 464 -18.46 -16.87 -7.18
CA TRP A 464 -18.12 -17.51 -5.93
C TRP A 464 -18.11 -16.51 -4.76
N THR A 465 -18.71 -16.91 -3.64
CA THR A 465 -18.69 -16.16 -2.39
C THR A 465 -18.46 -17.13 -1.21
N PRO A 466 -17.86 -16.65 -0.10
CA PRO A 466 -17.67 -17.51 1.06
C PRO A 466 -19.02 -17.96 1.63
N PRO A 467 -19.18 -19.24 1.98
CA PRO A 467 -20.40 -19.72 2.62
C PRO A 467 -20.56 -19.12 4.03
N PRO A 468 -21.78 -19.03 4.56
CA PRO A 468 -22.00 -18.52 5.92
C PRO A 468 -21.39 -19.46 6.97
N VAL A 469 -20.91 -18.87 8.05
CA VAL A 469 -20.53 -19.63 9.26
C VAL A 469 -21.80 -20.01 9.99
N THR A 470 -21.96 -21.26 10.35
CA THR A 470 -23.16 -21.76 11.03
C THR A 470 -22.79 -22.43 12.36
N LYS A 471 -23.77 -22.53 13.28
CA LYS A 471 -23.59 -23.28 14.54
C LYS A 471 -23.47 -24.79 14.25
N ILE A 472 -22.65 -25.47 15.04
CA ILE A 472 -22.61 -26.94 15.01
C ILE A 472 -23.96 -27.43 15.54
N LYS A 473 -24.61 -28.36 14.82
CA LYS A 473 -25.86 -28.96 15.20
C LYS A 473 -25.64 -30.14 16.15
#